data_f531af72b5ae62c9b1d71196aca889d2
#
_entry.id   f531af72b5ae62c9b1d71196aca889d2
#
_cell.length_a   1.000
_cell.length_b   1.000
_cell.length_c   1.000
_cell.angle_alpha   90.00
_cell.angle_beta   90.00
_cell.angle_gamma   90.00
#
_symmetry.space_group_name_H-M   'P 1'
#
loop_
_entity.id
_entity.type
_entity.pdbx_description
1 polymer ?
#
loop_
_entity_poly.entity_id
_entity_poly.type
_entity_poly.pdbx_seq_one_letter_code
_entity_poly.pdbx_strand_id
1 'polypeptide(L)'
;MRTLKHRWSVVALALAAASAFALSVQAGRWWTIGDVEIGPSGSRSSFGGLGDLSWAGGDARWERFGVSTWAAGLIAMFVLVVLAGAVAANRVPRLVAKTALVAIATAALVGVAFVAARPDNGLPFALGRGIGWFAAAVVAGVIGAVRVVRTRPLSS
;
A
#
# COMPACT_ATOMS: atom_id res chain seq x y z
N MET A 1 20.70 -22.48 12.83
CA MET A 1 19.28 -22.25 13.13
C MET A 1 18.85 -20.77 13.08
N ARG A 2 19.66 -19.79 13.46
CA ARG A 2 19.32 -18.34 13.41
C ARG A 2 19.05 -17.82 11.98
N THR A 3 19.81 -18.26 10.98
CA THR A 3 19.66 -17.83 9.58
C THR A 3 18.33 -18.26 8.95
N LEU A 4 17.84 -19.45 9.28
CA LEU A 4 16.57 -19.97 8.75
C LEU A 4 15.37 -19.19 9.30
N LYS A 5 15.34 -18.93 10.62
CA LYS A 5 14.28 -18.11 11.24
C LYS A 5 14.24 -16.69 10.69
N HIS A 6 15.40 -16.09 10.46
CA HIS A 6 15.50 -14.75 9.90
C HIS A 6 14.93 -14.69 8.47
N ARG A 7 15.23 -15.67 7.63
CA ARG A 7 14.72 -15.78 6.26
C ARG A 7 13.19 -15.82 6.23
N TRP A 8 12.59 -16.72 6.96
CA TRP A 8 11.15 -16.86 7.00
C TRP A 8 10.43 -15.64 7.59
N SER A 9 11.05 -14.94 8.54
CA SER A 9 10.48 -13.68 9.04
C SER A 9 10.44 -12.59 7.96
N VAL A 10 11.42 -12.51 7.05
CA VAL A 10 11.40 -11.58 5.92
C VAL A 10 10.32 -11.97 4.93
N VAL A 11 10.20 -13.25 4.59
CA VAL A 11 9.14 -13.76 3.71
C VAL A 11 7.76 -13.42 4.27
N ALA A 12 7.54 -13.70 5.54
CA ALA A 12 6.27 -13.39 6.20
C ALA A 12 5.94 -11.90 6.20
N LEU A 13 6.91 -11.03 6.50
CA LEU A 13 6.74 -9.58 6.46
C LEU A 13 6.43 -9.07 5.05
N ALA A 14 7.14 -9.57 4.04
CA ALA A 14 6.91 -9.14 2.66
C ALA A 14 5.53 -9.58 2.15
N LEU A 15 5.10 -10.81 2.45
CA LEU A 15 3.77 -11.29 2.08
C LEU A 15 2.66 -10.58 2.86
N ALA A 16 2.84 -10.35 4.17
CA ALA A 16 1.89 -9.58 4.97
C ALA A 16 1.74 -8.14 4.44
N ALA A 17 2.85 -7.49 4.09
CA ALA A 17 2.83 -6.17 3.49
C ALA A 17 2.14 -6.16 2.12
N ALA A 18 2.42 -7.15 1.26
CA ALA A 18 1.79 -7.29 -0.04
C ALA A 18 0.27 -7.47 0.10
N SER A 19 -0.17 -8.35 1.01
CA SER A 19 -1.59 -8.57 1.29
C SER A 19 -2.27 -7.30 1.84
N ALA A 20 -1.60 -6.58 2.73
CA ALA A 20 -2.12 -5.34 3.30
C ALA A 20 -2.23 -4.21 2.25
N PHE A 21 -1.27 -4.09 1.31
CA PHE A 21 -1.40 -3.20 0.15
C PHE A 21 -2.61 -3.58 -0.71
N ALA A 22 -2.75 -4.87 -1.07
CA ALA A 22 -3.88 -5.34 -1.87
C ALA A 22 -5.22 -5.02 -1.21
N LEU A 23 -5.38 -5.34 0.08
CA LEU A 23 -6.59 -5.05 0.83
C LEU A 23 -6.87 -3.55 0.93
N SER A 24 -5.84 -2.73 1.16
CA SER A 24 -5.99 -1.29 1.25
C SER A 24 -6.45 -0.64 -0.05
N VAL A 25 -5.80 -1.00 -1.18
CA VAL A 25 -6.05 -0.30 -2.45
C VAL A 25 -7.20 -0.89 -3.27
N GLN A 26 -7.57 -2.17 -3.05
CA GLN A 26 -8.65 -2.83 -3.78
C GLN A 26 -9.98 -2.79 -3.04
N ALA A 27 -9.97 -3.02 -1.73
CA ALA A 27 -11.19 -3.16 -0.93
C ALA A 27 -11.25 -2.17 0.24
N GLY A 28 -10.16 -1.45 0.50
CA GLY A 28 -10.07 -0.56 1.65
C GLY A 28 -10.84 0.74 1.44
N ARG A 29 -11.76 1.02 2.34
CA ARG A 29 -12.30 2.36 2.50
C ARG A 29 -11.26 3.21 3.20
N TRP A 30 -10.89 4.33 2.58
CA TRP A 30 -9.95 5.29 3.18
C TRP A 30 -10.70 6.35 3.96
N TRP A 31 -11.86 6.78 3.45
CA TRP A 31 -12.80 7.65 4.18
C TRP A 31 -14.22 7.44 3.70
N THR A 32 -15.16 7.93 4.51
CA THR A 32 -16.58 8.06 4.15
C THR A 32 -16.98 9.50 4.26
N ILE A 33 -17.78 9.98 3.33
CA ILE A 33 -18.40 11.31 3.35
C ILE A 33 -19.89 11.09 3.15
N GLY A 34 -20.68 11.35 4.19
CA GLY A 34 -22.09 10.97 4.19
C GLY A 34 -22.22 9.46 3.95
N ASP A 35 -22.96 9.08 2.91
CA ASP A 35 -23.22 7.68 2.52
C ASP A 35 -22.21 7.13 1.50
N VAL A 36 -21.20 7.91 1.14
CA VAL A 36 -20.23 7.51 0.11
C VAL A 36 -18.94 7.04 0.73
N GLU A 37 -18.52 5.83 0.37
CA GLU A 37 -17.24 5.24 0.74
C GLU A 37 -16.22 5.50 -0.37
N ILE A 38 -15.06 6.06 0.00
CA ILE A 38 -14.01 6.45 -0.94
C ILE A 38 -12.74 5.69 -0.62
N GLY A 39 -12.15 5.12 -1.66
CA GLY A 39 -10.84 4.48 -1.61
C GLY A 39 -10.05 4.72 -2.89
N PRO A 40 -8.79 4.25 -2.96
CA PRO A 40 -7.97 4.40 -4.16
C PRO A 40 -8.56 3.77 -5.42
N SER A 41 -9.34 2.71 -5.27
CA SER A 41 -10.03 2.02 -6.38
C SER A 41 -11.32 2.70 -6.84
N GLY A 42 -11.72 3.80 -6.21
CA GLY A 42 -12.93 4.55 -6.53
C GLY A 42 -13.85 4.77 -5.34
N SER A 43 -15.08 5.18 -5.64
CA SER A 43 -16.12 5.45 -4.66
C SER A 43 -17.27 4.46 -4.79
N ARG A 44 -17.95 4.21 -3.67
CA ARG A 44 -19.18 3.40 -3.60
C ARG A 44 -20.20 4.09 -2.72
N SER A 45 -21.45 4.16 -3.19
CA SER A 45 -22.56 4.58 -2.33
C SER A 45 -23.08 3.38 -1.54
N SER A 46 -23.62 3.63 -0.34
CA SER A 46 -24.28 2.61 0.49
C SER A 46 -25.51 1.98 -0.16
N PHE A 47 -26.05 2.60 -1.21
CA PHE A 47 -27.17 2.08 -2.00
C PHE A 47 -26.75 1.16 -3.15
N GLY A 48 -25.52 0.68 -3.21
CA GLY A 48 -25.09 -0.38 -4.12
C GLY A 48 -24.71 0.05 -5.54
N GLY A 49 -24.63 1.35 -5.83
CA GLY A 49 -24.14 1.93 -7.10
C GLY A 49 -22.75 2.50 -6.99
N LEU A 50 -22.09 2.73 -8.14
CA LEU A 50 -20.97 3.65 -8.23
C LEU A 50 -21.50 5.04 -7.84
N GLY A 51 -21.04 5.60 -6.74
CA GLY A 51 -21.47 6.92 -6.30
C GLY A 51 -21.01 7.97 -7.31
N ASP A 52 -21.95 8.74 -7.82
CA ASP A 52 -21.62 9.95 -8.54
C ASP A 52 -21.12 10.98 -7.53
N LEU A 53 -19.83 11.29 -7.62
CA LEU A 53 -19.15 12.26 -6.77
C LEU A 53 -19.06 13.65 -7.41
N SER A 54 -19.86 13.91 -8.43
CA SER A 54 -19.96 15.25 -9.06
C SER A 54 -20.31 16.35 -8.04
N TRP A 55 -20.95 15.97 -6.95
CA TRP A 55 -21.29 16.84 -5.82
C TRP A 55 -20.08 17.21 -4.93
N ALA A 56 -18.98 16.45 -4.99
CA ALA A 56 -17.80 16.70 -4.15
C ALA A 56 -16.99 17.94 -4.57
N GLY A 57 -17.52 18.72 -5.51
CA GLY A 57 -16.96 19.99 -5.96
C GLY A 57 -15.74 19.82 -6.86
N GLY A 58 -15.95 19.89 -8.13
CA GLY A 58 -15.13 20.33 -9.28
C GLY A 58 -13.63 20.06 -9.38
N ASP A 59 -12.93 19.64 -8.34
CA ASP A 59 -11.49 19.40 -8.39
C ASP A 59 -11.18 17.89 -8.40
N ALA A 60 -11.03 17.34 -9.60
CA ALA A 60 -10.69 15.94 -9.82
C ALA A 60 -9.29 15.53 -9.34
N ARG A 61 -8.62 16.37 -8.50
CA ARG A 61 -7.27 16.03 -7.98
C ARG A 61 -7.29 14.76 -7.14
N TRP A 62 -8.28 14.59 -6.28
CA TRP A 62 -8.39 13.41 -5.42
C TRP A 62 -8.57 12.12 -6.25
N GLU A 63 -9.31 12.14 -7.36
CA GLU A 63 -9.45 10.98 -8.25
C GLU A 63 -8.13 10.59 -8.88
N ARG A 64 -7.37 11.57 -9.39
CA ARG A 64 -6.04 11.34 -9.97
C ARG A 64 -5.06 10.76 -8.96
N PHE A 65 -5.04 11.30 -7.73
CA PHE A 65 -4.23 10.75 -6.66
C PHE A 65 -4.73 9.37 -6.21
N GLY A 66 -6.04 9.12 -6.25
CA GLY A 66 -6.63 7.80 -6.01
C GLY A 66 -6.10 6.76 -6.99
N VAL A 67 -6.21 7.01 -8.29
CA VAL A 67 -5.68 6.13 -9.34
C VAL A 67 -4.17 5.92 -9.19
N SER A 68 -3.41 6.98 -8.89
CA SER A 68 -1.97 6.89 -8.66
C SER A 68 -1.65 6.05 -7.43
N THR A 69 -2.40 6.19 -6.33
CA THR A 69 -2.25 5.42 -5.10
C THR A 69 -2.58 3.95 -5.34
N TRP A 70 -3.65 3.68 -6.08
CA TRP A 70 -4.03 2.32 -6.48
C TRP A 70 -2.91 1.65 -7.28
N ALA A 71 -2.42 2.30 -8.34
CA ALA A 71 -1.36 1.77 -9.19
C ALA A 71 -0.05 1.56 -8.42
N ALA A 72 0.39 2.55 -7.63
CA ALA A 72 1.61 2.45 -6.83
C ALA A 72 1.51 1.36 -5.75
N GLY A 73 0.34 1.21 -5.12
CA GLY A 73 0.09 0.14 -4.14
C GLY A 73 0.16 -1.25 -4.76
N LEU A 74 -0.38 -1.44 -5.98
CA LEU A 74 -0.27 -2.71 -6.71
C LEU A 74 1.17 -3.00 -7.15
N ILE A 75 1.92 -1.99 -7.60
CA ILE A 75 3.33 -2.15 -7.93
C ILE A 75 4.13 -2.56 -6.68
N ALA A 76 3.92 -1.88 -5.56
CA ALA A 76 4.57 -2.22 -4.30
C ALA A 76 4.24 -3.65 -3.85
N MET A 77 2.96 -4.04 -3.93
CA MET A 77 2.51 -5.42 -3.67
C MET A 77 3.27 -6.43 -4.53
N PHE A 78 3.30 -6.21 -5.85
CA PHE A 78 3.96 -7.14 -6.78
C PHE A 78 5.46 -7.28 -6.48
N VAL A 79 6.17 -6.17 -6.27
CA VAL A 79 7.61 -6.20 -5.97
C VAL A 79 7.88 -6.91 -4.64
N LEU A 80 7.00 -6.75 -3.63
CA LEU A 80 7.11 -7.46 -2.36
C LEU A 80 6.88 -8.97 -2.50
N VAL A 81 5.97 -9.41 -3.37
CA VAL A 81 5.79 -10.83 -3.68
C VAL A 81 7.03 -11.41 -4.35
N VAL A 82 7.61 -10.68 -5.31
CA VAL A 82 8.89 -11.08 -5.95
C VAL A 82 10.03 -11.15 -4.93
N LEU A 83 10.11 -10.18 -4.01
CA LEU A 83 11.09 -10.19 -2.92
C LEU A 83 10.91 -11.42 -2.02
N ALA A 84 9.68 -11.72 -1.62
CA ALA A 84 9.36 -12.89 -0.79
C ALA A 84 9.78 -14.19 -1.49
N GLY A 85 9.44 -14.37 -2.77
CA GLY A 85 9.82 -15.53 -3.58
C GLY A 85 11.33 -15.69 -3.72
N ALA A 86 12.06 -14.62 -4.00
CA ALA A 86 13.52 -14.66 -4.11
C ALA A 86 14.20 -15.03 -2.79
N VAL A 87 13.72 -14.47 -1.66
CA VAL A 87 14.22 -14.82 -0.32
C VAL A 87 13.86 -16.26 0.04
N ALA A 88 12.66 -16.73 -0.28
CA ALA A 88 12.26 -18.12 -0.08
C ALA A 88 13.12 -19.10 -0.90
N ALA A 89 13.57 -18.70 -2.10
CA ALA A 89 14.50 -19.45 -2.93
C ALA A 89 15.98 -19.35 -2.47
N ASN A 90 16.22 -18.90 -1.25
CA ASN A 90 17.55 -18.75 -0.65
C ASN A 90 18.48 -17.80 -1.40
N ARG A 91 17.93 -16.80 -2.09
CA ARG A 91 18.68 -15.72 -2.74
C ARG A 91 18.71 -14.49 -1.84
N VAL A 92 19.74 -13.64 -1.99
CA VAL A 92 19.81 -12.33 -1.33
C VAL A 92 19.60 -11.22 -2.38
N PRO A 93 18.34 -10.92 -2.74
CA PRO A 93 18.02 -10.06 -3.86
C PRO A 93 18.08 -8.58 -3.46
N ARG A 94 19.30 -8.07 -3.22
CA ARG A 94 19.47 -6.66 -2.78
C ARG A 94 18.88 -5.65 -3.74
N LEU A 95 18.99 -5.91 -5.06
CA LEU A 95 18.40 -5.02 -6.06
C LEU A 95 16.87 -5.01 -5.91
N VAL A 96 16.24 -6.19 -5.81
CA VAL A 96 14.79 -6.29 -5.63
C VAL A 96 14.35 -5.63 -4.31
N ALA A 97 15.15 -5.76 -3.23
CA ALA A 97 14.86 -5.11 -1.97
C ALA A 97 14.94 -3.57 -2.06
N LYS A 98 15.92 -3.03 -2.80
CA LYS A 98 16.02 -1.58 -3.08
C LYS A 98 14.84 -1.10 -3.93
N THR A 99 14.47 -1.85 -4.97
CA THR A 99 13.29 -1.55 -5.79
C THR A 99 12.01 -1.57 -4.95
N ALA A 100 11.88 -2.53 -4.02
CA ALA A 100 10.75 -2.57 -3.09
C ALA A 100 10.69 -1.33 -2.20
N LEU A 101 11.83 -0.85 -1.67
CA LEU A 101 11.87 0.38 -0.88
C LEU A 101 11.43 1.60 -1.69
N VAL A 102 11.88 1.72 -2.94
CA VAL A 102 11.45 2.81 -3.84
C VAL A 102 9.95 2.71 -4.13
N ALA A 103 9.45 1.53 -4.46
CA ALA A 103 8.02 1.32 -4.73
C ALA A 103 7.15 1.66 -3.51
N ILE A 104 7.55 1.24 -2.31
CA ILE A 104 6.87 1.54 -1.05
C ILE A 104 6.90 3.05 -0.76
N ALA A 105 8.04 3.71 -0.95
CA ALA A 105 8.16 5.16 -0.74
C ALA A 105 7.27 5.93 -1.72
N THR A 106 7.24 5.53 -3.00
CA THR A 106 6.34 6.13 -4.00
C THR A 106 4.88 5.92 -3.61
N ALA A 107 4.49 4.70 -3.22
CA ALA A 107 3.14 4.42 -2.77
C ALA A 107 2.77 5.28 -1.55
N ALA A 108 3.67 5.42 -0.57
CA ALA A 108 3.45 6.25 0.60
C ALA A 108 3.24 7.73 0.25
N LEU A 109 4.07 8.29 -0.66
CA LEU A 109 3.96 9.67 -1.10
C LEU A 109 2.64 9.95 -1.80
N VAL A 110 2.24 9.12 -2.78
CA VAL A 110 0.96 9.32 -3.47
C VAL A 110 -0.23 9.04 -2.57
N GLY A 111 -0.11 8.12 -1.60
CA GLY A 111 -1.13 7.87 -0.59
C GLY A 111 -1.35 9.07 0.33
N VAL A 112 -0.28 9.73 0.76
CA VAL A 112 -0.37 10.99 1.53
C VAL A 112 -1.02 12.09 0.68
N ALA A 113 -0.61 12.21 -0.59
CA ALA A 113 -1.22 13.19 -1.50
C ALA A 113 -2.72 12.93 -1.71
N PHE A 114 -3.12 11.67 -1.81
CA PHE A 114 -4.52 11.27 -1.93
C PHE A 114 -5.33 11.70 -0.70
N VAL A 115 -4.80 11.44 0.50
CA VAL A 115 -5.46 11.87 1.75
C VAL A 115 -5.52 13.40 1.86
N ALA A 116 -4.45 14.09 1.46
CA ALA A 116 -4.40 15.55 1.50
C ALA A 116 -5.34 16.22 0.48
N ALA A 117 -5.59 15.55 -0.63
CA ALA A 117 -6.48 16.04 -1.71
C ALA A 117 -7.96 15.68 -1.47
N ARG A 118 -8.32 15.14 -0.30
CA ARG A 118 -9.72 14.80 -0.01
C ARG A 118 -10.63 16.01 -0.25
N PRO A 119 -11.86 15.79 -0.77
CA PRO A 119 -12.82 16.87 -0.91
C PRO A 119 -13.25 17.38 0.46
N ASP A 120 -13.24 18.69 0.64
CA ASP A 120 -13.75 19.37 1.83
C ASP A 120 -15.03 20.13 1.44
N ASN A 121 -16.15 19.48 1.64
CA ASN A 121 -17.49 20.00 1.30
C ASN A 121 -18.34 20.30 2.53
N GLY A 122 -17.71 20.38 3.71
CA GLY A 122 -18.42 20.64 4.99
C GLY A 122 -19.25 19.48 5.51
N LEU A 123 -19.30 18.33 4.81
CA LEU A 123 -19.99 17.14 5.31
C LEU A 123 -19.12 16.38 6.32
N PRO A 124 -19.75 15.72 7.31
CA PRO A 124 -19.03 14.89 8.25
C PRO A 124 -18.32 13.75 7.51
N PHE A 125 -17.05 13.54 7.83
CA PHE A 125 -16.27 12.45 7.29
C PHE A 125 -15.72 11.54 8.41
N ALA A 126 -15.51 10.28 8.09
CA ALA A 126 -14.85 9.33 8.97
C ALA A 126 -13.71 8.63 8.26
N LEU A 127 -12.62 8.40 8.99
CA LEU A 127 -11.47 7.63 8.47
C LEU A 127 -11.83 6.15 8.40
N GLY A 128 -11.52 5.53 7.27
CA GLY A 128 -11.76 4.12 7.02
C GLY A 128 -10.55 3.23 7.35
N ARG A 129 -10.81 1.93 7.43
CA ARG A 129 -9.76 0.91 7.73
C ARG A 129 -8.68 0.81 6.66
N GLY A 130 -8.95 1.24 5.43
CA GLY A 130 -8.00 1.18 4.32
C GLY A 130 -6.69 1.92 4.60
N ILE A 131 -6.76 3.09 5.26
CA ILE A 131 -5.57 3.86 5.66
C ILE A 131 -4.72 3.05 6.66
N GLY A 132 -5.35 2.39 7.63
CA GLY A 132 -4.65 1.54 8.60
C GLY A 132 -3.91 0.38 7.93
N TRP A 133 -4.56 -0.32 7.00
CA TRP A 133 -3.92 -1.38 6.20
C TRP A 133 -2.76 -0.85 5.37
N PHE A 134 -2.92 0.33 4.78
CA PHE A 134 -1.85 0.96 3.99
C PHE A 134 -0.63 1.31 4.84
N ALA A 135 -0.85 1.91 6.00
CA ALA A 135 0.23 2.23 6.93
C ALA A 135 0.95 0.97 7.42
N ALA A 136 0.20 -0.08 7.77
CA ALA A 136 0.77 -1.36 8.17
C ALA A 136 1.59 -2.01 7.04
N ALA A 137 1.11 -1.91 5.78
CA ALA A 137 1.83 -2.40 4.61
C ALA A 137 3.16 -1.68 4.40
N VAL A 138 3.16 -0.35 4.50
CA VAL A 138 4.39 0.46 4.40
C VAL A 138 5.39 0.06 5.48
N VAL A 139 4.98 -0.01 6.74
CA VAL A 139 5.87 -0.36 7.85
C VAL A 139 6.44 -1.77 7.70
N ALA A 140 5.59 -2.76 7.48
CA ALA A 140 6.02 -4.16 7.34
C ALA A 140 6.93 -4.35 6.11
N GLY A 141 6.58 -3.72 4.99
CA GLY A 141 7.36 -3.77 3.75
C GLY A 141 8.74 -3.16 3.91
N VAL A 142 8.85 -1.98 4.53
CA VAL A 142 10.13 -1.33 4.81
C VAL A 142 11.00 -2.20 5.71
N ILE A 143 10.44 -2.73 6.82
CA ILE A 143 11.19 -3.61 7.72
C ILE A 143 11.71 -4.84 6.97
N GLY A 144 10.87 -5.49 6.17
CA GLY A 144 11.24 -6.65 5.38
C GLY A 144 12.37 -6.35 4.39
N ALA A 145 12.23 -5.29 3.59
CA ALA A 145 13.21 -4.91 2.58
C ALA A 145 14.54 -4.45 3.19
N VAL A 146 14.52 -3.64 4.25
CA VAL A 146 15.73 -3.18 4.95
C VAL A 146 16.52 -4.35 5.54
N ARG A 147 15.84 -5.37 6.09
CA ARG A 147 16.52 -6.58 6.59
C ARG A 147 17.31 -7.27 5.48
N VAL A 148 16.78 -7.34 4.25
CA VAL A 148 17.50 -7.94 3.11
C VAL A 148 18.69 -7.07 2.69
N VAL A 149 18.52 -5.75 2.63
CA VAL A 149 19.62 -4.83 2.24
C VAL A 149 20.78 -4.90 3.23
N ARG A 150 20.48 -5.05 4.53
CA ARG A 150 21.49 -5.08 5.61
C ARG A 150 22.18 -6.43 5.79
N THR A 151 21.66 -7.52 5.21
CA THR A 151 22.37 -8.80 5.25
C THR A 151 23.70 -8.68 4.52
N ARG A 152 24.83 -8.88 5.24
CA ARG A 152 26.16 -8.93 4.62
C ARG A 152 26.27 -10.18 3.75
N PRO A 153 26.88 -10.11 2.54
CA PRO A 153 27.25 -11.33 1.86
C PRO A 153 28.20 -12.09 2.79
N LEU A 154 27.97 -13.38 2.94
CA LEU A 154 28.97 -14.26 3.53
C LEU A 154 30.17 -14.13 2.59
N SER A 155 31.25 -13.50 3.07
CA SER A 155 32.53 -13.49 2.37
C SER A 155 32.93 -14.96 2.17
N SER A 156 32.89 -15.39 0.92
CA SER A 156 33.49 -16.64 0.47
C SER A 156 35.00 -16.57 0.55
#